data_ba50c57274e9900fa7318db93972fac2
#
_entry.id   ba50c57274e9900fa7318db93972fac2
#
_cell.length_a   1.000
_cell.length_b   1.000
_cell.length_c   1.000
_cell.angle_alpha   90.00
_cell.angle_beta   90.00
_cell.angle_gamma   90.00
#
_symmetry.space_group_name_H-M   'P 1'
#
loop_
_entity.id
_entity.type
_entity.pdbx_description
1 polymer ?
#
loop_
_entity_poly.entity_id
_entity_poly.type
_entity_poly.pdbx_seq_one_letter_code
_entity_poly.pdbx_strand_id
1 'polypeptide(L)'
;MRPRSSGALPVLGALWAGALAVLGLWWYNTPVVSATTDWITGAGRITGLLAGYSTAVVVLLMARVPVLERRIGSDRVARWHAMAGRYTISLIVAHTGLIVWGYAEQAGTGLVDQFLTVVLDFPDMIEAAIGTVLLVVIGLISAGAARRTLPYELWYYLHLLTYAAVFLAFWHQLSTGTEFLAVPAAQTAWYALYGTVTALMLWYRIITPVRLNLRHRLRVESVVEEGAGVTSVIMSGRDLDGMNAEAGQFFRWRFLAPGLRWTSNPYSLSATPRDDRLRITVKAAGGHSAALAALP
;
A
#
# COMPACT_ATOMS: atom_id res chain seq x y z
N MET A 1 15.90 -18.35 15.03
CA MET A 1 14.43 -18.47 15.25
C MET A 1 13.75 -18.86 13.95
N ARG A 2 13.16 -20.05 13.85
CA ARG A 2 12.38 -20.46 12.66
C ARG A 2 11.10 -19.61 12.61
N PRO A 3 10.74 -18.99 11.49
CA PRO A 3 9.51 -18.24 11.39
C PRO A 3 8.32 -19.19 11.56
N ARG A 4 7.45 -18.89 12.50
CA ARG A 4 6.19 -19.60 12.70
C ARG A 4 5.34 -19.47 11.44
N SER A 5 5.36 -20.47 10.57
CA SER A 5 4.54 -20.55 9.36
C SER A 5 3.03 -20.56 9.64
N SER A 6 2.64 -20.88 10.88
CA SER A 6 1.24 -20.98 11.31
C SER A 6 0.47 -19.65 11.35
N GLY A 7 1.16 -18.51 11.48
CA GLY A 7 0.48 -17.20 11.58
C GLY A 7 0.03 -16.59 10.26
N ALA A 8 0.61 -17.01 9.14
CA ALA A 8 0.27 -16.49 7.81
C ALA A 8 -1.00 -17.12 7.22
N LEU A 9 -1.28 -18.38 7.54
CA LEU A 9 -2.43 -19.12 6.98
C LEU A 9 -3.79 -18.47 7.26
N PRO A 10 -4.11 -18.02 8.50
CA PRO A 10 -5.38 -17.36 8.75
C PRO A 10 -5.54 -16.04 7.98
N VAL A 11 -4.44 -15.30 7.81
CA VAL A 11 -4.47 -14.04 7.05
C VAL A 11 -4.71 -14.33 5.57
N LEU A 12 -4.01 -15.29 4.99
CA LEU A 12 -4.24 -15.73 3.61
C LEU A 12 -5.67 -16.23 3.43
N GLY A 13 -6.18 -17.03 4.38
CA GLY A 13 -7.56 -17.50 4.36
C GLY A 13 -8.56 -16.35 4.32
N ALA A 14 -8.37 -15.31 5.15
CA ALA A 14 -9.23 -14.13 5.14
C ALA A 14 -9.16 -13.35 3.82
N LEU A 15 -7.97 -13.18 3.24
CA LEU A 15 -7.79 -12.52 1.94
C LEU A 15 -8.45 -13.30 0.81
N TRP A 16 -8.32 -14.62 0.79
CA TRP A 16 -9.00 -15.46 -0.21
C TRP A 16 -10.50 -15.50 0.00
N ALA A 17 -10.99 -15.52 1.24
CA ALA A 17 -12.42 -15.46 1.52
C ALA A 17 -13.04 -14.15 0.99
N GLY A 18 -12.34 -13.01 1.14
CA GLY A 18 -12.77 -11.74 0.55
C GLY A 18 -12.80 -11.79 -0.99
N ALA A 19 -11.79 -12.37 -1.63
CA ALA A 19 -11.77 -12.55 -3.08
C ALA A 19 -12.92 -13.45 -3.55
N LEU A 20 -13.19 -14.55 -2.84
CA LEU A 20 -14.33 -15.43 -3.13
C LEU A 20 -15.69 -14.75 -2.93
N ALA A 21 -15.81 -13.87 -1.92
CA ALA A 21 -17.03 -13.08 -1.74
C ALA A 21 -17.27 -12.11 -2.92
N VAL A 22 -16.23 -11.50 -3.44
CA VAL A 22 -16.28 -10.65 -4.65
C VAL A 22 -16.69 -11.46 -5.89
N LEU A 23 -16.13 -12.66 -6.05
CA LEU A 23 -16.52 -13.59 -7.13
C LEU A 23 -17.98 -14.04 -6.98
N GLY A 24 -18.42 -14.31 -5.75
CA GLY A 24 -19.80 -14.66 -5.45
C GLY A 24 -20.78 -13.53 -5.77
N LEU A 25 -20.42 -12.28 -5.47
CA LEU A 25 -21.20 -11.10 -5.82
C LEU A 25 -21.37 -10.97 -7.34
N TRP A 26 -20.26 -11.11 -8.09
CA TRP A 26 -20.27 -11.08 -9.54
C TRP A 26 -21.17 -12.19 -10.10
N TRP A 27 -21.02 -13.43 -9.60
CA TRP A 27 -21.82 -14.58 -10.05
C TRP A 27 -23.31 -14.36 -9.82
N TYR A 28 -23.67 -13.86 -8.65
CA TYR A 28 -25.07 -13.60 -8.28
C TYR A 28 -25.72 -12.54 -9.18
N ASN A 29 -24.98 -11.52 -9.59
CA ASN A 29 -25.47 -10.41 -10.39
C ASN A 29 -25.25 -10.58 -11.90
N THR A 30 -24.66 -11.69 -12.32
CA THR A 30 -24.42 -11.94 -13.75
C THR A 30 -25.61 -12.69 -14.33
N PRO A 31 -26.37 -12.11 -15.29
CA PRO A 31 -27.47 -12.76 -15.96
C PRO A 31 -26.96 -13.93 -16.82
N VAL A 32 -27.89 -14.72 -17.34
CA VAL A 32 -27.56 -15.79 -18.30
C VAL A 32 -26.83 -15.18 -19.49
N VAL A 33 -25.61 -15.63 -19.71
CA VAL A 33 -24.74 -15.15 -20.78
C VAL A 33 -25.16 -15.85 -22.08
N SER A 34 -25.60 -15.07 -23.05
CA SER A 34 -26.13 -15.62 -24.32
C SER A 34 -25.25 -15.27 -25.53
N ALA A 35 -24.49 -14.17 -25.46
CA ALA A 35 -23.66 -13.69 -26.55
C ALA A 35 -22.16 -13.60 -26.15
N THR A 36 -21.29 -13.60 -27.15
CA THR A 36 -19.82 -13.44 -26.92
C THR A 36 -19.51 -12.09 -26.25
N THR A 37 -20.25 -11.04 -26.61
CA THR A 37 -20.13 -9.71 -26.00
C THR A 37 -20.42 -9.70 -24.50
N ASP A 38 -21.37 -10.53 -24.04
CA ASP A 38 -21.71 -10.68 -22.63
C ASP A 38 -20.55 -11.33 -21.84
N TRP A 39 -19.86 -12.30 -22.47
CA TRP A 39 -18.67 -12.92 -21.88
C TRP A 39 -17.50 -11.92 -21.74
N ILE A 40 -17.25 -11.10 -22.77
CA ILE A 40 -16.18 -10.09 -22.75
C ILE A 40 -16.47 -9.06 -21.67
N THR A 41 -17.68 -8.52 -21.63
CA THR A 41 -18.11 -7.54 -20.63
C THR A 41 -18.11 -8.13 -19.23
N GLY A 42 -18.59 -9.38 -19.07
CA GLY A 42 -18.55 -10.12 -17.81
C GLY A 42 -17.13 -10.34 -17.29
N ALA A 43 -16.20 -10.71 -18.16
CA ALA A 43 -14.78 -10.81 -17.83
C ALA A 43 -14.18 -9.46 -17.45
N GLY A 44 -14.59 -8.37 -18.10
CA GLY A 44 -14.24 -7.02 -17.73
C GLY A 44 -14.74 -6.66 -16.33
N ARG A 45 -15.98 -6.97 -16.01
CA ARG A 45 -16.57 -6.70 -14.69
C ARG A 45 -15.85 -7.46 -13.57
N ILE A 46 -15.61 -8.77 -13.73
CA ILE A 46 -14.93 -9.58 -12.71
C ILE A 46 -13.49 -9.14 -12.48
N THR A 47 -12.76 -8.79 -13.54
CA THR A 47 -11.39 -8.27 -13.42
C THR A 47 -11.37 -6.92 -12.71
N GLY A 48 -12.36 -6.05 -12.94
CA GLY A 48 -12.53 -4.78 -12.22
C GLY A 48 -12.81 -4.96 -10.73
N LEU A 49 -13.74 -5.84 -10.38
CA LEU A 49 -14.05 -6.15 -8.98
C LEU A 49 -12.83 -6.72 -8.23
N LEU A 50 -12.13 -7.66 -8.85
CA LEU A 50 -10.89 -8.22 -8.28
C LEU A 50 -9.78 -7.17 -8.20
N ALA A 51 -9.67 -6.27 -9.18
CA ALA A 51 -8.72 -5.15 -9.15
C ALA A 51 -9.01 -4.21 -7.98
N GLY A 52 -10.27 -3.80 -7.78
CA GLY A 52 -10.66 -2.97 -6.66
C GLY A 52 -10.40 -3.64 -5.31
N TYR A 53 -10.82 -4.89 -5.14
CA TYR A 53 -10.53 -5.66 -3.93
C TYR A 53 -9.02 -5.78 -3.66
N SER A 54 -8.25 -6.20 -4.67
CA SER A 54 -6.80 -6.35 -4.50
C SER A 54 -6.10 -5.01 -4.24
N THR A 55 -6.60 -3.90 -4.76
CA THR A 55 -6.12 -2.54 -4.43
C THR A 55 -6.27 -2.26 -2.93
N ALA A 56 -7.44 -2.52 -2.35
CA ALA A 56 -7.65 -2.38 -0.91
C ALA A 56 -6.70 -3.27 -0.10
N VAL A 57 -6.49 -4.52 -0.53
CA VAL A 57 -5.53 -5.45 0.10
C VAL A 57 -4.10 -4.93 -0.01
N VAL A 58 -3.66 -4.45 -1.17
CA VAL A 58 -2.31 -3.90 -1.39
C VAL A 58 -2.04 -2.71 -0.48
N VAL A 59 -3.02 -1.82 -0.30
CA VAL A 59 -2.94 -0.68 0.63
C VAL A 59 -2.90 -1.18 2.08
N LEU A 60 -3.77 -2.13 2.46
CA LEU A 60 -3.81 -2.72 3.81
C LEU A 60 -2.48 -3.35 4.21
N LEU A 61 -1.81 -4.08 3.31
CA LEU A 61 -0.51 -4.67 3.58
C LEU A 61 0.55 -3.63 3.96
N MET A 62 0.42 -2.39 3.49
CA MET A 62 1.33 -1.30 3.86
C MET A 62 0.83 -0.43 5.02
N ALA A 63 -0.34 -0.70 5.58
CA ALA A 63 -0.91 0.07 6.69
C ALA A 63 -0.15 -0.11 8.02
N ARG A 64 0.81 -1.07 8.11
CA ARG A 64 1.59 -1.37 9.32
C ARG A 64 0.74 -1.82 10.51
N VAL A 65 -0.28 -2.59 10.24
CA VAL A 65 -1.12 -3.18 11.28
C VAL A 65 -0.27 -4.16 12.12
N PRO A 66 -0.13 -3.94 13.44
CA PRO A 66 0.81 -4.73 14.26
C PRO A 66 0.52 -6.23 14.26
N VAL A 67 -0.75 -6.62 14.14
CA VAL A 67 -1.15 -8.04 14.06
C VAL A 67 -0.61 -8.68 12.77
N LEU A 68 -0.65 -7.97 11.63
CA LEU A 68 -0.11 -8.48 10.38
C LEU A 68 1.42 -8.60 10.45
N GLU A 69 2.10 -7.55 10.93
CA GLU A 69 3.56 -7.57 11.05
C GLU A 69 4.07 -8.64 12.01
N ARG A 70 3.38 -8.85 13.14
CA ARG A 70 3.76 -9.91 14.11
C ARG A 70 3.49 -11.31 13.61
N ARG A 71 2.39 -11.55 12.89
CA ARG A 71 2.01 -12.88 12.39
C ARG A 71 2.76 -13.29 11.13
N ILE A 72 3.03 -12.36 10.24
CA ILE A 72 3.57 -12.62 8.90
C ILE A 72 5.07 -12.27 8.84
N GLY A 73 5.48 -11.20 9.52
CA GLY A 73 6.79 -10.56 9.40
C GLY A 73 6.79 -9.45 8.33
N SER A 74 7.39 -8.31 8.67
CA SER A 74 7.40 -7.10 7.82
C SER A 74 7.96 -7.35 6.42
N ASP A 75 9.02 -8.18 6.31
CA ASP A 75 9.64 -8.51 5.01
C ASP A 75 8.73 -9.34 4.11
N ARG A 76 7.97 -10.26 4.71
CA ARG A 76 7.01 -11.08 3.95
C ARG A 76 5.82 -10.25 3.52
N VAL A 77 5.31 -9.36 4.38
CA VAL A 77 4.25 -8.41 4.05
C VAL A 77 4.67 -7.53 2.88
N ALA A 78 5.91 -7.00 2.88
CA ALA A 78 6.44 -6.22 1.77
C ALA A 78 6.54 -7.02 0.47
N ARG A 79 6.96 -8.29 0.53
CA ARG A 79 6.96 -9.17 -0.66
C ARG A 79 5.55 -9.45 -1.18
N TRP A 80 4.57 -9.66 -0.29
CA TRP A 80 3.17 -9.84 -0.67
C TRP A 80 2.60 -8.59 -1.32
N HIS A 81 2.89 -7.41 -0.77
CA HIS A 81 2.53 -6.14 -1.40
C HIS A 81 3.09 -6.03 -2.83
N ALA A 82 4.37 -6.28 -3.01
CA ALA A 82 5.00 -6.20 -4.33
C ALA A 82 4.43 -7.23 -5.33
N MET A 83 4.10 -8.43 -4.87
CA MET A 83 3.48 -9.46 -5.70
C MET A 83 2.03 -9.09 -6.04
N ALA A 84 1.22 -8.78 -5.04
CA ALA A 84 -0.19 -8.42 -5.22
C ALA A 84 -0.32 -7.14 -6.07
N GLY A 85 0.57 -6.15 -5.90
CA GLY A 85 0.58 -4.95 -6.73
C GLY A 85 0.74 -5.23 -8.22
N ARG A 86 1.59 -6.19 -8.60
CA ARG A 86 1.72 -6.59 -10.00
C ARG A 86 0.44 -7.20 -10.56
N TYR A 87 -0.20 -8.09 -9.80
CA TYR A 87 -1.50 -8.67 -10.19
C TYR A 87 -2.59 -7.61 -10.26
N THR A 88 -2.61 -6.66 -9.31
CA THR A 88 -3.56 -5.54 -9.33
C THR A 88 -3.44 -4.72 -10.61
N ILE A 89 -2.22 -4.33 -11.01
CA ILE A 89 -1.99 -3.58 -12.26
C ILE A 89 -2.44 -4.40 -13.48
N SER A 90 -2.11 -5.70 -13.53
CA SER A 90 -2.55 -6.57 -14.62
C SER A 90 -4.08 -6.67 -14.70
N LEU A 91 -4.75 -6.78 -13.56
CA LEU A 91 -6.21 -6.80 -13.49
C LEU A 91 -6.83 -5.47 -13.93
N ILE A 92 -6.24 -4.33 -13.56
CA ILE A 92 -6.70 -2.99 -13.99
C ILE A 92 -6.60 -2.87 -15.52
N VAL A 93 -5.47 -3.25 -16.10
CA VAL A 93 -5.26 -3.19 -17.56
C VAL A 93 -6.24 -4.13 -18.28
N ALA A 94 -6.42 -5.36 -17.77
CA ALA A 94 -7.38 -6.31 -18.32
C ALA A 94 -8.82 -5.78 -18.22
N HIS A 95 -9.20 -5.22 -17.06
CA HIS A 95 -10.50 -4.60 -16.85
C HIS A 95 -10.79 -3.51 -17.89
N THR A 96 -9.88 -2.55 -18.00
CA THR A 96 -10.04 -1.41 -18.93
C THR A 96 -10.18 -1.91 -20.36
N GLY A 97 -9.29 -2.80 -20.80
CA GLY A 97 -9.32 -3.33 -22.16
C GLY A 97 -10.58 -4.15 -22.46
N LEU A 98 -11.01 -5.02 -21.55
CA LEU A 98 -12.19 -5.86 -21.73
C LEU A 98 -13.50 -5.06 -21.72
N ILE A 99 -13.63 -4.07 -20.85
CA ILE A 99 -14.82 -3.20 -20.81
C ILE A 99 -14.95 -2.40 -22.11
N VAL A 100 -13.85 -1.76 -22.52
CA VAL A 100 -13.87 -0.98 -23.79
C VAL A 100 -14.17 -1.90 -24.97
N TRP A 101 -13.54 -3.06 -25.05
CA TRP A 101 -13.80 -4.01 -26.13
C TRP A 101 -15.23 -4.53 -26.11
N GLY A 102 -15.74 -4.97 -24.95
CA GLY A 102 -17.10 -5.47 -24.85
C GLY A 102 -18.16 -4.43 -25.24
N TYR A 103 -17.97 -3.19 -24.84
CA TYR A 103 -18.88 -2.10 -25.20
C TYR A 103 -18.75 -1.68 -26.68
N ALA A 104 -17.54 -1.72 -27.25
CA ALA A 104 -17.34 -1.47 -28.67
C ALA A 104 -18.08 -2.49 -29.55
N GLU A 105 -17.97 -3.77 -29.22
CA GLU A 105 -18.68 -4.85 -29.90
C GLU A 105 -20.20 -4.71 -29.77
N GLN A 106 -20.69 -4.34 -28.57
CA GLN A 106 -22.14 -4.13 -28.36
C GLN A 106 -22.68 -2.94 -29.16
N ALA A 107 -21.90 -1.84 -29.24
CA ALA A 107 -22.29 -0.64 -29.94
C ALA A 107 -21.99 -0.66 -31.44
N GLY A 108 -21.20 -1.62 -31.93
CA GLY A 108 -20.72 -1.67 -33.30
C GLY A 108 -19.78 -0.49 -33.67
N THR A 109 -19.01 0.00 -32.68
CA THR A 109 -18.11 1.15 -32.82
C THR A 109 -16.65 0.73 -32.80
N GLY A 110 -15.75 1.65 -33.18
CA GLY A 110 -14.31 1.44 -33.05
C GLY A 110 -13.85 1.47 -31.59
N LEU A 111 -12.76 0.76 -31.25
CA LEU A 111 -12.22 0.73 -29.89
C LEU A 111 -11.84 2.12 -29.36
N VAL A 112 -11.30 3.00 -30.22
CA VAL A 112 -10.92 4.36 -29.84
C VAL A 112 -12.14 5.21 -29.55
N ASP A 113 -13.14 5.15 -30.42
CA ASP A 113 -14.38 5.92 -30.27
C ASP A 113 -15.12 5.47 -28.99
N GLN A 114 -15.19 4.15 -28.76
CA GLN A 114 -15.81 3.62 -27.54
C GLN A 114 -15.03 4.01 -26.28
N PHE A 115 -13.70 3.98 -26.32
CA PHE A 115 -12.87 4.45 -25.20
C PHE A 115 -13.15 5.93 -24.88
N LEU A 116 -13.23 6.78 -25.90
CA LEU A 116 -13.55 8.21 -25.71
C LEU A 116 -14.97 8.38 -25.14
N THR A 117 -15.95 7.65 -25.65
CA THR A 117 -17.32 7.65 -25.13
C THR A 117 -17.34 7.25 -23.64
N VAL A 118 -16.67 6.17 -23.26
CA VAL A 118 -16.61 5.74 -21.85
C VAL A 118 -15.95 6.79 -20.97
N VAL A 119 -14.85 7.39 -21.41
CA VAL A 119 -14.10 8.35 -20.60
C VAL A 119 -14.83 9.69 -20.49
N LEU A 120 -15.49 10.16 -21.55
CA LEU A 120 -16.06 11.52 -21.59
C LEU A 120 -17.52 11.58 -21.14
N ASP A 121 -18.29 10.51 -21.36
CA ASP A 121 -19.75 10.53 -21.18
C ASP A 121 -20.21 9.80 -19.92
N PHE A 122 -19.37 8.92 -19.33
CA PHE A 122 -19.75 8.19 -18.12
C PHE A 122 -19.28 8.94 -16.87
N PRO A 123 -20.05 8.88 -15.77
CA PRO A 123 -19.71 9.58 -14.53
C PRO A 123 -18.40 9.07 -13.92
N ASP A 124 -17.59 9.99 -13.39
CA ASP A 124 -16.31 9.74 -12.69
C ASP A 124 -15.24 9.03 -13.53
N MET A 125 -15.43 8.95 -14.86
CA MET A 125 -14.52 8.19 -15.72
C MET A 125 -13.28 8.97 -16.14
N ILE A 126 -13.31 10.30 -16.16
CA ILE A 126 -12.12 11.12 -16.41
C ILE A 126 -11.13 10.92 -15.28
N GLU A 127 -11.59 11.02 -14.03
CA GLU A 127 -10.77 10.80 -12.85
C GLU A 127 -10.26 9.37 -12.81
N ALA A 128 -11.10 8.39 -13.15
CA ALA A 128 -10.71 6.99 -13.22
C ALA A 128 -9.64 6.73 -14.29
N ALA A 129 -9.73 7.36 -15.45
CA ALA A 129 -8.73 7.25 -16.51
C ALA A 129 -7.39 7.84 -16.06
N ILE A 130 -7.40 9.03 -15.46
CA ILE A 130 -6.18 9.64 -14.88
C ILE A 130 -5.59 8.73 -13.80
N GLY A 131 -6.40 8.23 -12.88
CA GLY A 131 -5.98 7.29 -11.84
C GLY A 131 -5.37 6.01 -12.41
N THR A 132 -5.98 5.44 -13.44
CA THR A 132 -5.50 4.25 -14.15
C THR A 132 -4.13 4.49 -14.79
N VAL A 133 -3.96 5.59 -15.53
CA VAL A 133 -2.68 5.95 -16.13
C VAL A 133 -1.61 6.11 -15.07
N LEU A 134 -1.90 6.82 -13.98
CA LEU A 134 -0.98 6.97 -12.86
C LEU A 134 -0.60 5.62 -12.24
N LEU A 135 -1.56 4.72 -11.99
CA LEU A 135 -1.30 3.39 -11.41
C LEU A 135 -0.41 2.55 -12.34
N VAL A 136 -0.69 2.56 -13.63
CA VAL A 136 0.11 1.81 -14.62
C VAL A 136 1.54 2.37 -14.69
N VAL A 137 1.70 3.69 -14.82
CA VAL A 137 3.02 4.34 -14.89
C VAL A 137 3.83 4.07 -13.61
N ILE A 138 3.22 4.26 -12.42
CA ILE A 138 3.89 4.00 -11.16
C ILE A 138 4.20 2.51 -10.99
N GLY A 139 3.33 1.62 -11.46
CA GLY A 139 3.56 0.18 -11.48
C GLY A 139 4.77 -0.20 -12.33
N LEU A 140 4.90 0.39 -13.51
CA LEU A 140 6.06 0.19 -14.41
C LEU A 140 7.35 0.73 -13.78
N ILE A 141 7.32 1.94 -13.22
CA ILE A 141 8.47 2.53 -12.50
C ILE A 141 8.86 1.66 -11.29
N SER A 142 7.91 0.99 -10.65
CA SER A 142 8.15 0.11 -9.50
C SER A 142 8.58 -1.30 -9.90
N ALA A 143 8.53 -1.67 -11.17
CA ALA A 143 9.05 -2.94 -11.66
C ALA A 143 10.58 -3.04 -11.46
N GLY A 144 11.07 -4.26 -11.20
CA GLY A 144 12.43 -4.50 -10.71
C GLY A 144 13.56 -3.85 -11.50
N ALA A 145 13.48 -3.79 -12.85
CA ALA A 145 14.50 -3.17 -13.69
C ALA A 145 14.48 -1.63 -13.54
N ALA A 146 13.33 -0.99 -13.75
CA ALA A 146 13.17 0.45 -13.66
C ALA A 146 13.44 0.98 -12.23
N ARG A 147 13.03 0.21 -11.20
CA ARG A 147 13.29 0.56 -9.79
C ARG A 147 14.78 0.72 -9.47
N ARG A 148 15.66 -0.04 -10.12
CA ARG A 148 17.10 -0.02 -9.86
C ARG A 148 17.81 1.20 -10.44
N THR A 149 17.21 1.89 -11.41
CA THR A 149 17.79 3.08 -12.06
C THR A 149 17.46 4.38 -11.34
N LEU A 150 16.44 4.37 -10.44
CA LEU A 150 15.98 5.56 -9.75
C LEU A 150 16.59 5.68 -8.33
N PRO A 151 16.95 6.90 -7.88
CA PRO A 151 17.21 7.16 -6.48
C PRO A 151 16.02 6.73 -5.61
N TYR A 152 16.33 6.18 -4.43
CA TYR A 152 15.28 5.64 -3.53
C TYR A 152 14.23 6.69 -3.17
N GLU A 153 14.65 7.90 -2.86
CA GLU A 153 13.81 9.00 -2.44
C GLU A 153 12.83 9.40 -3.55
N LEU A 154 13.33 9.56 -4.77
CA LEU A 154 12.50 9.90 -5.93
C LEU A 154 11.44 8.82 -6.18
N TRP A 155 11.87 7.56 -6.22
CA TRP A 155 10.93 6.44 -6.38
C TRP A 155 9.89 6.43 -5.26
N TYR A 156 10.29 6.65 -4.01
CA TYR A 156 9.40 6.64 -2.86
C TYR A 156 8.29 7.69 -2.99
N TYR A 157 8.63 8.92 -3.37
CA TYR A 157 7.64 9.98 -3.57
C TYR A 157 6.72 9.71 -4.76
N LEU A 158 7.26 9.26 -5.88
CA LEU A 158 6.45 8.86 -7.03
C LEU A 158 5.49 7.74 -6.66
N HIS A 159 5.97 6.75 -5.88
CA HIS A 159 5.12 5.65 -5.42
C HIS A 159 4.00 6.11 -4.47
N LEU A 160 4.20 7.17 -3.69
CA LEU A 160 3.13 7.72 -2.85
C LEU A 160 1.97 8.31 -3.66
N LEU A 161 2.18 8.72 -4.91
CA LEU A 161 1.10 9.17 -5.80
C LEU A 161 0.07 8.07 -6.09
N THR A 162 0.39 6.80 -5.81
CA THR A 162 -0.59 5.71 -5.89
C THR A 162 -1.81 5.95 -5.00
N TYR A 163 -1.67 6.63 -3.87
CA TYR A 163 -2.82 6.97 -3.02
C TYR A 163 -3.76 7.96 -3.72
N ALA A 164 -3.23 8.97 -4.39
CA ALA A 164 -4.03 9.89 -5.20
C ALA A 164 -4.69 9.16 -6.38
N ALA A 165 -3.94 8.28 -7.05
CA ALA A 165 -4.45 7.48 -8.15
C ALA A 165 -5.60 6.56 -7.72
N VAL A 166 -5.47 5.89 -6.55
CA VAL A 166 -6.54 5.05 -5.98
C VAL A 166 -7.76 5.90 -5.62
N PHE A 167 -7.56 7.10 -5.05
CA PHE A 167 -8.66 8.01 -4.74
C PHE A 167 -9.43 8.45 -6.00
N LEU A 168 -8.71 8.82 -7.06
CA LEU A 168 -9.31 9.19 -8.35
C LEU A 168 -10.08 8.02 -8.98
N ALA A 169 -9.51 6.82 -8.91
CA ALA A 169 -10.12 5.62 -9.48
C ALA A 169 -11.22 4.99 -8.60
N PHE A 170 -11.49 5.51 -7.40
CA PHE A 170 -12.46 4.91 -6.49
C PHE A 170 -13.90 5.16 -6.92
N TRP A 171 -14.22 6.40 -7.32
CA TRP A 171 -15.61 6.85 -7.47
C TRP A 171 -16.34 6.17 -8.63
N HIS A 172 -15.69 5.96 -9.77
CA HIS A 172 -16.31 5.26 -10.90
C HIS A 172 -16.81 3.86 -10.54
N GLN A 173 -16.18 3.18 -9.57
CA GLN A 173 -16.59 1.85 -9.15
C GLN A 173 -18.03 1.86 -8.61
N LEU A 174 -18.42 2.95 -7.96
CA LEU A 174 -19.73 3.11 -7.31
C LEU A 174 -20.76 3.79 -8.22
N SER A 175 -20.32 4.66 -9.13
CA SER A 175 -21.20 5.37 -10.05
C SER A 175 -21.54 4.57 -11.32
N THR A 176 -20.65 3.65 -11.73
CA THR A 176 -20.83 2.84 -12.95
C THR A 176 -20.83 1.33 -12.71
N GLY A 177 -20.37 0.89 -11.54
CA GLY A 177 -20.26 -0.56 -11.19
C GLY A 177 -21.62 -1.20 -11.04
N THR A 178 -22.00 -2.04 -11.99
CA THR A 178 -23.31 -2.73 -12.05
C THR A 178 -23.62 -3.47 -10.74
N GLU A 179 -22.65 -4.14 -10.15
CA GLU A 179 -22.79 -4.90 -8.89
C GLU A 179 -23.16 -4.01 -7.70
N PHE A 180 -22.66 -2.79 -7.68
CA PHE A 180 -22.91 -1.85 -6.59
C PHE A 180 -24.19 -1.05 -6.80
N LEU A 181 -24.54 -0.76 -8.05
CA LEU A 181 -25.81 -0.12 -8.39
C LEU A 181 -27.00 -1.07 -8.14
N ALA A 182 -26.82 -2.36 -8.43
CA ALA A 182 -27.86 -3.38 -8.27
C ALA A 182 -28.06 -3.82 -6.79
N VAL A 183 -27.01 -3.77 -5.97
CA VAL A 183 -27.01 -4.31 -4.59
C VAL A 183 -26.49 -3.27 -3.59
N PRO A 184 -27.36 -2.47 -2.95
CA PRO A 184 -26.94 -1.43 -1.99
C PRO A 184 -26.10 -1.96 -0.81
N ALA A 185 -26.33 -3.20 -0.38
CA ALA A 185 -25.53 -3.86 0.66
C ALA A 185 -24.07 -4.08 0.20
N ALA A 186 -23.86 -4.42 -1.07
CA ALA A 186 -22.52 -4.55 -1.63
C ALA A 186 -21.81 -3.19 -1.71
N GLN A 187 -22.52 -2.14 -2.09
CA GLN A 187 -22.00 -0.78 -2.09
C GLN A 187 -21.58 -0.36 -0.67
N THR A 188 -22.42 -0.61 0.33
CA THR A 188 -22.13 -0.31 1.74
C THR A 188 -20.89 -1.10 2.22
N ALA A 189 -20.81 -2.39 1.88
CA ALA A 189 -19.64 -3.23 2.22
C ALA A 189 -18.36 -2.70 1.55
N TRP A 190 -18.45 -2.18 0.32
CA TRP A 190 -17.32 -1.59 -0.40
C TRP A 190 -16.82 -0.29 0.26
N TYR A 191 -17.74 0.59 0.65
CA TYR A 191 -17.40 1.78 1.46
C TYR A 191 -16.75 1.36 2.79
N ALA A 192 -17.29 0.35 3.48
CA ALA A 192 -16.75 -0.15 4.73
C ALA A 192 -15.34 -0.73 4.55
N LEU A 193 -15.09 -1.47 3.48
CA LEU A 193 -13.77 -2.00 3.14
C LEU A 193 -12.74 -0.88 2.97
N TYR A 194 -12.99 0.05 2.07
CA TYR A 194 -12.06 1.15 1.78
C TYR A 194 -11.93 2.12 2.95
N GLY A 195 -13.04 2.42 3.64
CA GLY A 195 -13.05 3.24 4.86
C GLY A 195 -12.21 2.62 5.97
N THR A 196 -12.34 1.32 6.20
CA THR A 196 -11.55 0.58 7.20
C THR A 196 -10.06 0.59 6.84
N VAL A 197 -9.71 0.31 5.58
CA VAL A 197 -8.31 0.32 5.12
C VAL A 197 -7.72 1.72 5.27
N THR A 198 -8.46 2.77 4.90
CA THR A 198 -8.04 4.17 5.06
C THR A 198 -7.86 4.53 6.53
N ALA A 199 -8.80 4.15 7.40
CA ALA A 199 -8.72 4.40 8.83
C ALA A 199 -7.49 3.70 9.45
N LEU A 200 -7.22 2.45 9.11
CA LEU A 200 -6.03 1.72 9.55
C LEU A 200 -4.74 2.37 9.06
N MET A 201 -4.71 2.82 7.80
CA MET A 201 -3.58 3.56 7.24
C MET A 201 -3.31 4.84 8.03
N LEU A 202 -4.33 5.67 8.25
CA LEU A 202 -4.19 6.92 9.00
C LEU A 202 -3.76 6.65 10.44
N TRP A 203 -4.37 5.64 11.08
CA TRP A 203 -4.06 5.29 12.47
C TRP A 203 -2.61 4.85 12.66
N TYR A 204 -2.16 3.85 11.90
CA TYR A 204 -0.84 3.26 12.13
C TYR A 204 0.31 4.00 11.43
N ARG A 205 0.04 4.75 10.37
CA ARG A 205 1.09 5.46 9.62
C ARG A 205 1.24 6.92 10.02
N ILE A 206 0.21 7.52 10.62
CA ILE A 206 0.20 8.93 11.00
C ILE A 206 -0.07 9.08 12.49
N ILE A 207 -1.24 8.65 12.98
CA ILE A 207 -1.67 8.92 14.35
C ILE A 207 -0.73 8.24 15.36
N THR A 208 -0.45 6.96 15.20
CA THR A 208 0.41 6.21 16.13
C THR A 208 1.82 6.80 16.23
N PRO A 209 2.57 7.07 15.12
CA PRO A 209 3.87 7.70 15.21
C PRO A 209 3.82 9.10 15.85
N VAL A 210 2.82 9.91 15.55
CA VAL A 210 2.66 11.24 16.16
C VAL A 210 2.43 11.11 17.67
N ARG A 211 1.52 10.21 18.10
CA ARG A 211 1.27 9.97 19.54
C ARG A 211 2.50 9.48 20.28
N LEU A 212 3.25 8.53 19.69
CA LEU A 212 4.51 8.04 20.27
C LEU A 212 5.54 9.16 20.40
N ASN A 213 5.68 9.99 19.36
CA ASN A 213 6.60 11.14 19.41
C ASN A 213 6.20 12.17 20.48
N LEU A 214 4.91 12.46 20.60
CA LEU A 214 4.42 13.40 21.63
C LEU A 214 4.57 12.83 23.05
N ARG A 215 4.42 11.51 23.21
CA ARG A 215 4.56 10.83 24.50
C ARG A 215 6.02 10.75 24.94
N HIS A 216 6.87 10.19 24.08
CA HIS A 216 8.24 9.87 24.45
C HIS A 216 9.22 11.03 24.19
N ARG A 217 8.90 11.97 23.31
CA ARG A 217 9.68 13.16 23.00
C ARG A 217 11.17 12.90 22.83
N LEU A 218 11.49 11.85 22.06
CA LEU A 218 12.87 11.46 21.80
C LEU A 218 13.66 12.58 21.14
N ARG A 219 14.87 12.81 21.63
CA ARG A 219 15.83 13.78 21.09
C ARG A 219 17.20 13.11 20.97
N VAL A 220 17.93 13.42 19.92
CA VAL A 220 19.33 13.04 19.82
C VAL A 220 20.09 13.87 20.86
N GLU A 221 20.79 13.19 21.76
CA GLU A 221 21.60 13.78 22.82
C GLU A 221 23.06 13.89 22.37
N SER A 222 23.57 12.83 21.74
CA SER A 222 24.92 12.81 21.20
C SER A 222 25.06 11.79 20.07
N VAL A 223 26.02 12.07 19.22
CA VAL A 223 26.46 11.18 18.13
C VAL A 223 27.93 10.87 18.35
N VAL A 224 28.26 9.59 18.55
CA VAL A 224 29.59 9.13 18.92
C VAL A 224 30.13 8.23 17.81
N GLU A 225 31.29 8.55 17.29
CA GLU A 225 32.03 7.69 16.36
C GLU A 225 32.68 6.54 17.14
N GLU A 226 32.25 5.31 16.82
CA GLU A 226 32.77 4.08 17.47
C GLU A 226 33.93 3.45 16.67
N GLY A 227 34.16 3.90 15.45
CA GLY A 227 35.20 3.43 14.54
C GLY A 227 34.90 3.81 13.10
N ALA A 228 35.73 3.40 12.16
CA ALA A 228 35.66 3.81 10.75
C ALA A 228 34.26 3.56 10.14
N GLY A 229 33.46 4.61 10.03
CA GLY A 229 32.12 4.60 9.45
C GLY A 229 31.05 3.91 10.31
N VAL A 230 31.30 3.75 11.61
CA VAL A 230 30.34 3.21 12.59
C VAL A 230 30.06 4.29 13.65
N THR A 231 28.79 4.65 13.79
CA THR A 231 28.35 5.73 14.65
C THR A 231 27.24 5.28 15.58
N SER A 232 27.35 5.57 16.87
CA SER A 232 26.29 5.42 17.86
C SER A 232 25.53 6.72 18.02
N VAL A 233 24.21 6.64 17.92
CA VAL A 233 23.29 7.75 18.22
C VAL A 233 22.63 7.46 19.56
N ILE A 234 22.90 8.34 20.51
CA ILE A 234 22.32 8.27 21.86
C ILE A 234 21.14 9.23 21.88
N MET A 235 20.00 8.74 22.32
CA MET A 235 18.74 9.50 22.36
C MET A 235 18.20 9.51 23.78
N SER A 236 17.84 10.69 24.25
CA SER A 236 17.10 10.88 25.51
C SER A 236 15.60 11.00 25.22
N GLY A 237 14.77 10.71 26.20
CA GLY A 237 13.32 10.79 26.06
C GLY A 237 12.60 10.70 27.39
N ARG A 238 11.26 10.63 27.32
CA ARG A 238 10.39 10.50 28.48
C ARG A 238 9.64 9.17 28.42
N ASP A 239 9.37 8.56 29.59
CA ASP A 239 8.53 7.37 29.71
C ASP A 239 9.02 6.22 28.77
N LEU A 240 10.33 6.01 28.69
CA LEU A 240 10.92 5.02 27.79
C LEU A 240 10.61 3.59 28.23
N ASP A 241 10.40 3.36 29.53
CA ASP A 241 9.94 2.07 30.06
C ASP A 241 8.58 1.69 29.48
N GLY A 242 7.70 2.67 29.25
CA GLY A 242 6.40 2.47 28.61
C GLY A 242 6.48 2.00 27.15
N MET A 243 7.66 2.06 26.51
CA MET A 243 7.90 1.47 25.21
C MET A 243 8.03 -0.05 25.26
N ASN A 244 8.33 -0.65 26.44
CA ASN A 244 8.67 -2.06 26.61
C ASN A 244 9.68 -2.55 25.57
N ALA A 245 10.71 -1.73 25.33
CA ALA A 245 11.71 -1.98 24.32
C ALA A 245 12.82 -2.87 24.85
N GLU A 246 13.31 -3.79 24.03
CA GLU A 246 14.37 -4.73 24.39
C GLU A 246 15.62 -4.49 23.52
N ALA A 247 16.80 -4.84 24.08
CA ALA A 247 18.04 -4.81 23.31
C ALA A 247 17.94 -5.70 22.07
N GLY A 248 18.42 -5.20 20.94
CA GLY A 248 18.32 -5.89 19.65
C GLY A 248 16.98 -5.72 18.95
N GLN A 249 15.95 -5.22 19.60
CA GLN A 249 14.68 -4.92 18.96
C GLN A 249 14.87 -3.76 17.97
N PHE A 250 14.30 -3.86 16.77
CA PHE A 250 14.36 -2.78 15.79
C PHE A 250 13.11 -1.91 15.85
N PHE A 251 13.33 -0.62 15.66
CA PHE A 251 12.28 0.39 15.45
C PHE A 251 12.50 1.09 14.12
N ARG A 252 11.45 1.68 13.58
CA ARG A 252 11.59 2.57 12.43
C ARG A 252 11.75 4.00 12.92
N TRP A 253 12.95 4.51 12.73
CA TRP A 253 13.35 5.83 13.17
C TRP A 253 13.12 6.86 12.08
N ARG A 254 12.60 7.99 12.46
CA ARG A 254 12.52 9.19 11.62
C ARG A 254 13.17 10.33 12.39
N PHE A 255 14.26 10.87 11.87
CA PHE A 255 14.96 12.00 12.45
C PHE A 255 14.43 13.28 11.80
N LEU A 256 13.94 14.24 12.61
CA LEU A 256 13.33 15.47 12.12
C LEU A 256 14.38 16.56 11.78
N ALA A 257 15.58 16.14 11.38
CA ALA A 257 16.66 16.99 10.92
C ALA A 257 16.59 17.22 9.39
N PRO A 258 17.19 18.30 8.88
CA PRO A 258 17.30 18.52 7.43
C PRO A 258 17.94 17.31 6.72
N GLY A 259 17.39 16.93 5.58
CA GLY A 259 17.83 15.76 4.82
C GLY A 259 17.35 14.39 5.34
N LEU A 260 16.87 14.27 6.59
CA LEU A 260 16.44 13.00 7.21
C LEU A 260 14.93 12.91 7.48
N ARG A 261 14.24 14.04 7.57
CA ARG A 261 12.83 14.12 8.03
C ARG A 261 11.80 13.40 7.15
N TRP A 262 12.13 13.14 5.89
CA TRP A 262 11.19 12.57 4.93
C TRP A 262 11.30 11.04 4.80
N THR A 263 12.34 10.45 5.38
CA THR A 263 12.56 9.00 5.33
C THR A 263 12.50 8.39 6.72
N SER A 264 12.19 7.11 6.80
CA SER A 264 12.25 6.35 8.04
C SER A 264 12.94 5.01 7.80
N ASN A 265 13.97 4.72 8.58
CA ASN A 265 14.78 3.52 8.42
C ASN A 265 14.72 2.64 9.67
N PRO A 266 14.78 1.30 9.50
CA PRO A 266 14.84 0.38 10.63
C PRO A 266 16.25 0.35 11.21
N TYR A 267 16.38 0.64 12.49
CA TYR A 267 17.61 0.44 13.25
C TYR A 267 17.30 -0.30 14.55
N SER A 268 18.15 -1.26 14.90
CA SER A 268 18.02 -2.01 16.16
C SER A 268 18.65 -1.25 17.32
N LEU A 269 18.05 -1.39 18.49
CA LEU A 269 18.68 -0.92 19.72
C LEU A 269 19.97 -1.70 19.97
N SER A 270 21.08 -0.99 20.09
CA SER A 270 22.43 -1.54 20.30
C SER A 270 22.82 -1.68 21.76
N ALA A 271 21.97 -1.22 22.66
CA ALA A 271 22.12 -1.40 24.10
C ALA A 271 20.78 -1.67 24.75
N THR A 272 20.79 -2.18 25.97
CA THR A 272 19.60 -2.28 26.82
C THR A 272 19.05 -0.87 27.04
N PRO A 273 17.74 -0.65 26.79
CA PRO A 273 17.09 0.61 27.13
C PRO A 273 17.31 0.97 28.60
N ARG A 274 17.48 2.25 28.87
CA ARG A 274 17.44 2.81 30.23
C ARG A 274 16.23 3.71 30.35
N ASP A 275 15.84 4.05 31.53
CA ASP A 275 14.63 4.84 31.82
C ASP A 275 14.55 6.16 31.05
N ASP A 276 15.71 6.72 30.73
CA ASP A 276 15.86 8.02 30.06
C ASP A 276 16.59 7.95 28.71
N ARG A 277 17.18 6.80 28.32
CA ARG A 277 18.09 6.69 27.15
C ARG A 277 17.92 5.47 26.30
N LEU A 278 17.99 5.69 24.99
CA LEU A 278 18.09 4.64 23.95
C LEU A 278 19.36 4.83 23.15
N ARG A 279 19.93 3.73 22.63
CA ARG A 279 21.08 3.76 21.74
C ARG A 279 20.84 2.90 20.50
N ILE A 280 21.15 3.47 19.36
CA ILE A 280 21.29 2.74 18.09
C ILE A 280 22.72 2.90 17.58
N THR A 281 23.27 1.89 16.92
CA THR A 281 24.57 1.94 16.26
C THR A 281 24.37 1.68 14.78
N VAL A 282 24.88 2.59 13.95
CA VAL A 282 24.61 2.64 12.51
C VAL A 282 25.94 2.61 11.76
N LYS A 283 26.04 1.73 10.76
CA LYS A 283 27.15 1.76 9.81
C LYS A 283 26.80 2.67 8.63
N ALA A 284 27.71 3.53 8.24
CA ALA A 284 27.57 4.41 7.09
C ALA A 284 27.61 3.56 5.78
N ALA A 285 26.42 3.10 5.32
CA ALA A 285 26.28 2.26 4.14
C ALA A 285 25.55 2.94 2.97
N GLY A 286 25.08 4.18 3.15
CA GLY A 286 24.37 4.96 2.14
C GLY A 286 24.06 6.37 2.62
N GLY A 287 23.46 7.21 1.77
CA GLY A 287 23.25 8.63 2.01
C GLY A 287 22.57 8.96 3.34
N HIS A 288 21.49 8.22 3.68
CA HIS A 288 20.76 8.44 4.94
C HIS A 288 21.62 8.11 6.18
N SER A 289 22.33 6.99 6.18
CA SER A 289 23.17 6.59 7.32
C SER A 289 24.39 7.51 7.47
N ALA A 290 24.96 7.99 6.36
CA ALA A 290 26.02 9.00 6.38
C ALA A 290 25.53 10.36 6.92
N ALA A 291 24.34 10.79 6.48
CA ALA A 291 23.72 12.03 6.99
C ALA A 291 23.37 11.93 8.49
N LEU A 292 22.98 10.73 8.97
CA LEU A 292 22.72 10.50 10.38
C LEU A 292 24.01 10.57 11.22
N ALA A 293 25.13 10.06 10.70
CA ALA A 293 26.44 10.14 11.34
C ALA A 293 27.00 11.58 11.40
N ALA A 294 26.52 12.47 10.52
CA ALA A 294 26.92 13.87 10.47
C ALA A 294 26.00 14.81 11.29
N LEU A 295 25.08 14.29 12.07
CA LEU A 295 24.26 15.11 12.98
C LEU A 295 25.17 15.75 14.06
N PRO A 296 24.92 17.04 14.42
CA PRO A 296 25.67 17.73 15.44
C PRO A 296 25.43 17.16 16.86
#